data_4d86df1446fc10f9fbc14d219e9be7a3
#
_entry.id   4d86df1446fc10f9fbc14d219e9be7a3
#
_cell.length_a   1.000
_cell.length_b   1.000
_cell.length_c   1.000
_cell.angle_alpha   90.00
_cell.angle_beta   90.00
_cell.angle_gamma   90.00
#
_symmetry.space_group_name_H-M   'P 1'
#
loop_
_entity.id
_entity.type
_entity.pdbx_description
1 polymer ?
#
loop_
_entity_poly.entity_id
_entity_poly.type
_entity_poly.pdbx_seq_one_letter_code
_entity_poly.pdbx_strand_id
1 'polypeptide(L)'
;MDFFAFVSQEWLLVTALIVLIYIYVWRDRIKSGRPVSPHEVTKLVNEGNAVVVDLRESAEFKAGHIVGAINIPYAKLSKESTEVASYKDKTIILADKLGQHAGAVGRLLGKEGFDVRRLGGGIAEWQSQNLPLVKGK
;
A
#
# COMPACT_ATOMS: atom_id res chain seq x y z
N MET A 1 12.52 25.87 31.77
CA MET A 1 13.51 24.76 31.63
C MET A 1 13.99 24.70 30.19
N ASP A 2 15.28 24.64 30.01
CA ASP A 2 15.88 24.52 28.69
C ASP A 2 15.57 23.12 28.12
N PHE A 3 15.30 23.05 26.82
CA PHE A 3 15.03 21.81 26.12
C PHE A 3 16.16 20.77 26.29
N PHE A 4 17.40 21.20 26.14
CA PHE A 4 18.55 20.31 26.30
C PHE A 4 18.73 19.83 27.75
N ALA A 5 18.46 20.69 28.72
CA ALA A 5 18.49 20.29 30.13
C ALA A 5 17.40 19.26 30.44
N PHE A 6 16.19 19.45 29.91
CA PHE A 6 15.09 18.50 30.06
C PHE A 6 15.45 17.13 29.45
N VAL A 7 15.94 17.12 28.22
CA VAL A 7 16.33 15.87 27.55
C VAL A 7 17.44 15.14 28.31
N SER A 8 18.43 15.87 28.86
CA SER A 8 19.52 15.24 29.59
C SER A 8 19.11 14.68 30.95
N GLN A 9 18.11 15.28 31.60
CA GLN A 9 17.58 14.81 32.87
C GLN A 9 16.59 13.65 32.70
N GLU A 10 15.76 13.70 31.67
CA GLU A 10 14.69 12.77 31.43
C GLU A 10 14.96 11.85 30.21
N TRP A 11 16.22 11.55 29.98
CA TRP A 11 16.63 10.77 28.80
C TRP A 11 15.93 9.42 28.69
N LEU A 12 15.63 8.77 29.82
CA LEU A 12 14.91 7.50 29.83
C LEU A 12 13.50 7.67 29.27
N LEU A 13 12.78 8.73 29.67
CA LEU A 13 11.44 9.01 29.18
C LEU A 13 11.45 9.37 27.70
N VAL A 14 12.42 10.19 27.28
CA VAL A 14 12.58 10.57 25.87
C VAL A 14 12.87 9.34 25.02
N THR A 15 13.77 8.47 25.47
CA THR A 15 14.09 7.22 24.75
C THR A 15 12.87 6.31 24.68
N ALA A 16 12.14 6.14 25.77
CA ALA A 16 10.93 5.34 25.80
C ALA A 16 9.88 5.86 24.81
N LEU A 17 9.71 7.18 24.74
CA LEU A 17 8.78 7.81 23.80
C LEU A 17 9.18 7.53 22.34
N ILE A 18 10.45 7.69 22.02
CA ILE A 18 10.98 7.42 20.68
C ILE A 18 10.74 5.95 20.30
N VAL A 19 11.02 5.02 21.20
CA VAL A 19 10.79 3.58 20.97
C VAL A 19 9.31 3.30 20.73
N LEU A 20 8.42 3.90 21.52
CA LEU A 20 6.97 3.71 21.35
C LEU A 20 6.48 4.26 20.02
N ILE A 21 6.96 5.43 19.60
CA ILE A 21 6.63 6.02 18.30
C ILE A 21 7.13 5.09 17.19
N TYR A 22 8.36 4.59 17.30
CA TYR A 22 8.93 3.67 16.32
C TYR A 22 8.08 2.40 16.21
N ILE A 23 7.72 1.78 17.34
CA ILE A 23 6.89 0.58 17.34
C ILE A 23 5.52 0.86 16.72
N TYR A 24 4.91 2.01 17.05
CA TYR A 24 3.62 2.40 16.49
C TYR A 24 3.67 2.53 14.98
N VAL A 25 4.65 3.27 14.45
CA VAL A 25 4.83 3.47 13.01
C VAL A 25 5.11 2.13 12.31
N TRP A 26 5.95 1.30 12.92
CA TRP A 26 6.28 -0.01 12.35
C TRP A 26 5.07 -0.94 12.28
N ARG A 27 4.27 -0.99 13.37
CA ARG A 27 3.03 -1.79 13.38
C ARG A 27 2.00 -1.29 12.38
N ASP A 28 1.85 0.03 12.25
CA ASP A 28 0.94 0.61 11.27
C ASP A 28 1.38 0.24 9.84
N ARG A 29 2.66 0.31 9.57
CA ARG A 29 3.22 -0.04 8.27
C ARG A 29 2.96 -1.51 7.91
N ILE A 30 3.11 -2.40 8.86
CA ILE A 30 2.81 -3.83 8.67
C ILE A 30 1.32 -4.04 8.44
N LYS A 31 0.46 -3.39 9.24
CA LYS A 31 -0.99 -3.53 9.13
C LYS A 31 -1.56 -3.00 7.82
N SER A 32 -0.98 -1.94 7.30
CA SER A 32 -1.44 -1.36 6.02
C SER A 32 -0.86 -2.04 4.78
N GLY A 33 0.00 -3.02 4.98
CA GLY A 33 0.69 -3.72 3.91
C GLY A 33 2.06 -3.12 3.61
N ARG A 34 3.05 -3.98 3.42
CA ARG A 34 4.42 -3.56 3.13
C ARG A 34 4.48 -2.90 1.74
N PRO A 35 5.12 -1.74 1.58
CA PRO A 35 5.35 -1.19 0.26
C PRO A 35 6.33 -2.04 -0.54
N VAL A 36 6.06 -2.23 -1.82
CA VAL A 36 6.92 -2.97 -2.75
C VAL A 36 7.28 -2.07 -3.93
N SER A 37 8.46 -2.29 -4.49
CA SER A 37 8.91 -1.56 -5.67
C SER A 37 8.21 -2.05 -6.93
N PRO A 38 8.18 -1.26 -8.02
CA PRO A 38 7.67 -1.72 -9.30
C PRO A 38 8.33 -3.01 -9.78
N HIS A 39 9.61 -3.19 -9.52
CA HIS A 39 10.33 -4.40 -9.88
C HIS A 39 9.80 -5.62 -9.12
N GLU A 40 9.56 -5.49 -7.83
CA GLU A 40 8.98 -6.56 -7.02
C GLU A 40 7.56 -6.91 -7.47
N VAL A 41 6.76 -5.90 -7.84
CA VAL A 41 5.41 -6.10 -8.37
C VAL A 41 5.46 -6.95 -9.63
N THR A 42 6.32 -6.59 -10.57
CA THR A 42 6.49 -7.33 -11.82
C THR A 42 6.86 -8.78 -11.56
N LYS A 43 7.80 -9.01 -10.64
CA LYS A 43 8.23 -10.35 -10.26
C LYS A 43 7.06 -11.17 -9.68
N LEU A 44 6.35 -10.63 -8.71
CA LEU A 44 5.24 -11.31 -8.05
C LEU A 44 4.10 -11.64 -9.02
N VAL A 45 3.76 -10.72 -9.91
CA VAL A 45 2.71 -10.93 -10.91
C VAL A 45 3.14 -11.99 -11.91
N ASN A 46 4.38 -11.95 -12.38
CA ASN A 46 4.90 -12.94 -13.33
C ASN A 46 4.94 -14.35 -12.74
N GLU A 47 5.14 -14.47 -11.44
CA GLU A 47 5.11 -15.77 -10.74
C GLU A 47 3.68 -16.30 -10.55
N GLY A 48 2.66 -15.53 -10.88
CA GLY A 48 1.26 -15.90 -10.72
C GLY A 48 0.75 -15.87 -9.28
N ASN A 49 1.53 -15.33 -8.35
CA ASN A 49 1.24 -15.31 -6.93
C ASN A 49 0.55 -14.03 -6.45
N ALA A 50 0.38 -13.06 -7.32
CA ALA A 50 -0.14 -11.75 -6.95
C ALA A 50 -1.10 -11.19 -7.99
N VAL A 51 -2.00 -10.34 -7.52
CA VAL A 51 -2.91 -9.57 -8.35
C VAL A 51 -2.77 -8.09 -7.97
N VAL A 52 -2.71 -7.22 -8.98
CA VAL A 52 -2.69 -5.77 -8.77
C VAL A 52 -4.13 -5.26 -8.77
N VAL A 53 -4.51 -4.57 -7.71
CA VAL A 53 -5.82 -3.93 -7.59
C VAL A 53 -5.61 -2.42 -7.67
N ASP A 54 -6.11 -1.82 -8.74
CA ASP A 54 -6.00 -0.38 -8.99
C ASP A 54 -7.17 0.34 -8.33
N LEU A 55 -6.87 1.22 -7.38
CA LEU A 55 -7.86 1.94 -6.58
C LEU A 55 -8.32 3.26 -7.20
N ARG A 56 -7.79 3.61 -8.37
CA ARG A 56 -8.14 4.86 -9.05
C ARG A 56 -9.54 4.80 -9.64
N GLU A 57 -10.05 5.96 -10.04
CA GLU A 57 -11.33 6.02 -10.73
C GLU A 57 -11.26 5.28 -12.08
N SER A 58 -12.40 4.78 -12.53
CA SER A 58 -12.51 4.00 -13.76
C SER A 58 -11.93 4.73 -14.98
N ALA A 59 -12.16 6.04 -15.08
CA ALA A 59 -11.62 6.84 -16.19
C ALA A 59 -10.09 6.86 -16.21
N GLU A 60 -9.46 7.00 -15.05
CA GLU A 60 -8.01 6.99 -14.93
C GLU A 60 -7.44 5.61 -15.27
N PHE A 61 -8.10 4.56 -14.80
CA PHE A 61 -7.71 3.19 -15.11
C PHE A 61 -7.74 2.91 -16.61
N LYS A 62 -8.81 3.32 -17.28
CA LYS A 62 -8.95 3.13 -18.73
C LYS A 62 -7.91 3.93 -19.53
N ALA A 63 -7.51 5.08 -19.01
CA ALA A 63 -6.50 5.92 -19.67
C ALA A 63 -5.10 5.28 -19.64
N GLY A 64 -4.83 4.42 -18.67
CA GLY A 64 -3.56 3.69 -18.56
C GLY A 64 -3.43 3.01 -17.23
N HIS A 65 -3.16 1.70 -17.26
CA HIS A 65 -3.02 0.88 -16.04
C HIS A 65 -1.97 -0.22 -16.23
N ILE A 66 -1.57 -0.83 -15.13
CA ILE A 66 -0.62 -1.94 -15.13
C ILE A 66 -1.28 -3.16 -15.78
N VAL A 67 -0.55 -3.85 -16.65
CA VAL A 67 -1.05 -5.05 -17.34
C VAL A 67 -1.57 -6.08 -16.34
N GLY A 68 -2.80 -6.55 -16.57
CA GLY A 68 -3.43 -7.54 -15.70
C GLY A 68 -4.04 -6.98 -14.42
N ALA A 69 -3.94 -5.67 -14.17
CA ALA A 69 -4.53 -5.07 -12.99
C ALA A 69 -6.06 -5.06 -13.06
N ILE A 70 -6.68 -5.19 -11.89
CA ILE A 70 -8.13 -5.12 -11.74
C ILE A 70 -8.45 -3.74 -11.19
N ASN A 71 -9.49 -3.10 -11.72
CA ASN A 71 -9.94 -1.81 -11.21
C ASN A 71 -11.07 -1.97 -10.19
N ILE A 72 -10.80 -1.63 -8.96
CA ILE A 72 -11.81 -1.51 -7.92
C ILE A 72 -11.60 -0.16 -7.26
N PRO A 73 -12.41 0.86 -7.59
CA PRO A 73 -12.22 2.20 -7.04
C PRO A 73 -12.20 2.21 -5.51
N TYR A 74 -11.39 3.09 -4.95
CA TYR A 74 -11.22 3.22 -3.49
C TYR A 74 -12.56 3.32 -2.75
N ALA A 75 -13.47 4.14 -3.26
CA ALA A 75 -14.78 4.35 -2.64
C ALA A 75 -15.59 3.06 -2.50
N LYS A 76 -15.43 2.13 -3.43
CA LYS A 76 -16.11 0.85 -3.40
C LYS A 76 -15.43 -0.14 -2.46
N LEU A 77 -14.12 -0.31 -2.62
CA LEU A 77 -13.36 -1.29 -1.83
C LEU A 77 -13.29 -0.92 -0.34
N SER A 78 -13.29 0.38 -0.02
CA SER A 78 -13.29 0.83 1.37
C SER A 78 -14.58 0.48 2.13
N LYS A 79 -15.66 0.20 1.42
CA LYS A 79 -16.94 -0.17 2.03
C LYS A 79 -17.11 -1.69 2.16
N GLU A 80 -16.65 -2.44 1.17
CA GLU A 80 -16.77 -3.90 1.17
C GLU A 80 -15.63 -4.54 0.38
N SER A 81 -15.25 -5.73 0.79
CA SER A 81 -14.15 -6.47 0.20
C SER A 81 -14.58 -7.66 -0.65
N THR A 82 -15.88 -7.74 -0.99
CA THR A 82 -16.44 -8.90 -1.71
C THR A 82 -15.79 -9.13 -3.07
N GLU A 83 -15.39 -8.07 -3.77
CA GLU A 83 -14.79 -8.20 -5.10
C GLU A 83 -13.38 -8.83 -5.07
N VAL A 84 -12.68 -8.74 -3.94
CA VAL A 84 -11.35 -9.33 -3.79
C VAL A 84 -11.38 -10.70 -3.12
N ALA A 85 -12.53 -11.16 -2.69
CA ALA A 85 -12.67 -12.43 -1.95
C ALA A 85 -12.13 -13.63 -2.76
N SER A 86 -12.28 -13.62 -4.07
CA SER A 86 -11.78 -14.68 -4.95
C SER A 86 -10.25 -14.74 -5.04
N TYR A 87 -9.55 -13.71 -4.57
CA TYR A 87 -8.10 -13.60 -4.61
C TYR A 87 -7.45 -13.82 -3.24
N LYS A 88 -8.16 -14.42 -2.29
CA LYS A 88 -7.67 -14.59 -0.91
C LYS A 88 -6.43 -15.49 -0.82
N ASP A 89 -6.23 -16.35 -1.79
CA ASP A 89 -5.07 -17.22 -1.92
C ASP A 89 -3.85 -16.54 -2.56
N LYS A 90 -4.01 -15.29 -3.01
CA LYS A 90 -2.96 -14.51 -3.67
C LYS A 90 -2.56 -13.30 -2.86
N THR A 91 -1.36 -12.79 -3.10
CA THR A 91 -0.93 -11.48 -2.59
C THR A 91 -1.67 -10.40 -3.36
N ILE A 92 -2.34 -9.50 -2.65
CA ILE A 92 -3.03 -8.36 -3.25
C ILE A 92 -2.09 -7.17 -3.19
N ILE A 93 -1.79 -6.58 -4.36
CA ILE A 93 -0.95 -5.39 -4.46
C ILE A 93 -1.85 -4.21 -4.78
N LEU A 94 -1.98 -3.29 -3.82
CA LEU A 94 -2.83 -2.12 -3.96
C LEU A 94 -2.07 -1.00 -4.65
N ALA A 95 -2.64 -0.47 -5.72
CA ALA A 95 -2.07 0.63 -6.49
C ALA A 95 -3.05 1.79 -6.58
N ASP A 96 -2.60 2.99 -6.28
CA ASP A 96 -3.34 4.21 -6.50
C ASP A 96 -2.41 5.22 -7.20
N LYS A 97 -2.84 6.48 -7.35
CA LYS A 97 -2.05 7.46 -8.06
C LYS A 97 -0.69 7.73 -7.40
N LEU A 98 -0.70 8.01 -6.10
CA LEU A 98 0.47 8.40 -5.32
C LEU A 98 0.71 7.54 -4.07
N GLY A 99 -0.15 6.57 -3.80
CA GLY A 99 -0.08 5.75 -2.59
C GLY A 99 -0.94 6.22 -1.43
N GLN A 100 -1.79 7.23 -1.63
CA GLN A 100 -2.55 7.88 -0.56
C GLN A 100 -3.63 7.01 0.06
N HIS A 101 -4.36 6.25 -0.75
CA HIS A 101 -5.49 5.44 -0.30
C HIS A 101 -5.13 3.99 -0.01
N ALA A 102 -4.01 3.54 -0.54
CA ALA A 102 -3.59 2.14 -0.42
C ALA A 102 -3.41 1.71 1.04
N GLY A 103 -2.91 2.59 1.89
CA GLY A 103 -2.72 2.29 3.31
C GLY A 103 -4.00 1.98 4.05
N ALA A 104 -5.05 2.78 3.83
CA ALA A 104 -6.36 2.58 4.47
C ALA A 104 -7.01 1.28 4.02
N VAL A 105 -6.99 1.00 2.72
CA VAL A 105 -7.52 -0.25 2.16
C VAL A 105 -6.69 -1.44 2.63
N GLY A 106 -5.37 -1.29 2.70
CA GLY A 106 -4.48 -2.33 3.19
C GLY A 106 -4.79 -2.73 4.62
N ARG A 107 -5.07 -1.77 5.49
CA ARG A 107 -5.49 -2.06 6.87
C ARG A 107 -6.81 -2.81 6.93
N LEU A 108 -7.78 -2.39 6.11
CA LEU A 108 -9.09 -3.05 6.03
C LEU A 108 -8.95 -4.51 5.59
N LEU A 109 -8.26 -4.75 4.48
CA LEU A 109 -8.07 -6.10 3.95
C LEU A 109 -7.19 -6.97 4.85
N GLY A 110 -6.17 -6.38 5.48
CA GLY A 110 -5.32 -7.09 6.42
C GLY A 110 -6.10 -7.63 7.62
N LYS A 111 -7.07 -6.88 8.13
CA LYS A 111 -7.96 -7.34 9.20
C LYS A 111 -8.83 -8.52 8.79
N GLU A 112 -9.14 -8.63 7.51
CA GLU A 112 -9.93 -9.74 6.96
C GLU A 112 -9.10 -10.95 6.57
N GLY A 113 -7.79 -10.91 6.82
CA GLY A 113 -6.89 -12.03 6.59
C GLY A 113 -6.25 -12.08 5.20
N PHE A 114 -6.37 -11.02 4.41
CA PHE A 114 -5.68 -10.94 3.11
C PHE A 114 -4.19 -10.65 3.28
N ASP A 115 -3.37 -11.22 2.41
CA ASP A 115 -1.96 -10.86 2.29
C ASP A 115 -1.85 -9.66 1.36
N VAL A 116 -1.53 -8.49 1.93
CA VAL A 116 -1.58 -7.21 1.24
C VAL A 116 -0.19 -6.59 1.11
N ARG A 117 0.08 -6.06 -0.08
CA ARG A 117 1.23 -5.19 -0.35
C ARG A 117 0.72 -3.90 -0.98
N ARG A 118 1.54 -2.87 -0.97
CA ARG A 118 1.22 -1.58 -1.59
C ARG A 118 2.28 -1.25 -2.64
N LEU A 119 1.85 -0.74 -3.80
CA LEU A 119 2.81 -0.24 -4.79
C LEU A 119 3.44 1.06 -4.25
N GLY A 120 4.72 1.02 -3.91
CA GLY A 120 5.43 2.17 -3.37
C GLY A 120 5.45 3.32 -4.37
N GLY A 121 4.97 4.51 -3.94
CA GLY A 121 4.86 5.68 -4.80
C GLY A 121 3.70 5.63 -5.78
N GLY A 122 2.91 4.55 -5.80
CA GLY A 122 1.75 4.41 -6.67
C GLY A 122 2.08 4.34 -8.16
N ILE A 123 1.09 4.59 -8.98
CA ILE A 123 1.22 4.58 -10.45
C ILE A 123 2.21 5.65 -10.92
N ALA A 124 2.31 6.78 -10.20
CA ALA A 124 3.27 7.82 -10.53
C ALA A 124 4.72 7.30 -10.52
N GLU A 125 5.07 6.50 -9.52
CA GLU A 125 6.39 5.87 -9.45
C GLU A 125 6.60 4.85 -10.56
N TRP A 126 5.58 4.06 -10.86
CA TRP A 126 5.61 3.13 -11.99
C TRP A 126 5.95 3.83 -13.30
N GLN A 127 5.26 4.95 -13.57
CA GLN A 127 5.49 5.76 -14.76
C GLN A 127 6.87 6.43 -14.76
N SER A 128 7.35 6.88 -13.61
CA SER A 128 8.67 7.55 -13.50
C SER A 128 9.81 6.61 -13.87
N GLN A 129 9.62 5.31 -13.71
CA GLN A 129 10.59 4.30 -14.09
C GLN A 129 10.40 3.80 -15.54
N ASN A 130 9.60 4.51 -16.32
CA ASN A 130 9.32 4.19 -17.74
C ASN A 130 8.72 2.80 -17.95
N LEU A 131 8.00 2.29 -16.97
CA LEU A 131 7.33 1.01 -17.09
C LEU A 131 6.01 1.16 -17.84
N PRO A 132 5.64 0.19 -18.69
CA PRO A 132 4.50 0.34 -19.59
C PRO A 132 3.16 0.30 -18.88
N LEU A 133 2.21 1.07 -19.40
CA LEU A 133 0.81 1.00 -19.03
C LEU A 133 0.01 0.61 -20.27
N VAL A 134 -1.07 -0.12 -20.08
CA VAL A 134 -2.01 -0.48 -21.14
C VAL A 134 -3.30 0.30 -20.98
N LYS A 135 -4.00 0.53 -22.10
CA LYS A 135 -5.26 1.28 -22.11
C LYS A 135 -6.45 0.34 -22.21
N GLY A 136 -7.61 0.82 -21.76
CA GLY A 136 -8.86 0.11 -21.87
C GLY A 136 -9.16 -0.73 -20.62
N LYS A 137 -9.86 -1.84 -20.83
CA LYS A 137 -10.31 -2.69 -19.72
C LYS A 137 -9.17 -3.47 -19.05
#